data_1d9f71b235482bc9dbd4afee1178fe33
#
_entry.id   1d9f71b235482bc9dbd4afee1178fe33
#
_cell.length_a   1.000
_cell.length_b   1.000
_cell.length_c   1.000
_cell.angle_alpha   90.00
_cell.angle_beta   90.00
_cell.angle_gamma   90.00
#
_symmetry.space_group_name_H-M   'P 1'
#
loop_
_entity.id
_entity.type
_entity.pdbx_description
1 polymer ?
#
loop_
_entity_poly.entity_id
_entity_poly.type
_entity_poly.pdbx_seq_one_letter_code
_entity_poly.pdbx_strand_id
1 'polypeptide(L)'
;MVFSRFVEVGRVVLMKTGPFASKLAVIVEILDHNRVLVDGPQAITGVPRQVVNLNTISLTSFVVNKVTRGMTHKKLCLRFTQDAIIKRFNKTATGKAIEKRILREKMTDFDKFQVSIINRKINAAAKIAVAKKAH
;
A
#
# COMPACT_ATOMS: atom_id res chain seq x y z
N MET A 1 3.72 19.53 15.28
CA MET A 1 3.37 18.57 14.20
C MET A 1 2.01 17.98 14.54
N VAL A 2 1.00 18.15 13.68
CA VAL A 2 -0.35 17.64 13.94
C VAL A 2 -0.46 16.24 13.33
N PHE A 3 -0.92 15.25 14.09
CA PHE A 3 -1.18 13.90 13.58
C PHE A 3 -2.37 13.97 12.61
N SER A 4 -2.19 13.45 11.41
CA SER A 4 -3.22 13.43 10.35
C SER A 4 -3.85 12.05 10.12
N ARG A 5 -3.31 11.00 10.75
CA ARG A 5 -3.75 9.61 10.57
C ARG A 5 -4.06 9.00 11.93
N PHE A 6 -5.32 8.64 12.12
CA PHE A 6 -5.80 8.05 13.36
C PHE A 6 -6.25 6.62 13.14
N VAL A 7 -6.18 5.82 14.20
CA VAL A 7 -6.77 4.49 14.24
C VAL A 7 -8.27 4.67 14.41
N GLU A 8 -9.02 4.36 13.37
CA GLU A 8 -10.48 4.48 13.36
C GLU A 8 -11.09 3.36 12.52
N VAL A 9 -12.36 3.05 12.79
CA VAL A 9 -13.11 2.09 11.98
C VAL A 9 -13.25 2.60 10.55
N GLY A 10 -12.93 1.76 9.56
CA GLY A 10 -12.89 2.13 8.15
C GLY A 10 -11.52 2.62 7.66
N ARG A 11 -10.55 2.86 8.54
CA ARG A 11 -9.19 3.21 8.11
C ARG A 11 -8.56 2.08 7.31
N VAL A 12 -8.04 2.41 6.12
CA VAL A 12 -7.24 1.49 5.33
C VAL A 12 -5.83 1.42 5.89
N VAL A 13 -5.32 0.22 6.08
CA VAL A 13 -3.99 -0.05 6.61
C VAL A 13 -3.18 -0.90 5.65
N LEU A 14 -1.88 -0.72 5.67
CA LEU A 14 -0.91 -1.53 4.95
C LEU A 14 -0.25 -2.50 5.95
N MET A 15 -0.29 -3.78 5.65
CA MET A 15 0.40 -4.81 6.44
C MET A 15 1.90 -4.67 6.23
N LYS A 16 2.69 -4.54 7.32
CA LYS A 16 4.17 -4.42 7.26
C LYS A 16 4.84 -5.78 7.29
N THR A 17 4.35 -6.69 8.11
CA THR A 17 4.98 -7.97 8.44
C THR A 17 3.99 -9.12 8.28
N GLY A 18 4.53 -10.34 8.24
CA GLY A 18 3.75 -11.57 8.12
C GLY A 18 3.44 -11.98 6.68
N PRO A 19 2.61 -13.00 6.50
CA PRO A 19 2.31 -13.59 5.18
C PRO A 19 1.55 -12.64 4.26
N PHE A 20 0.94 -11.60 4.82
CA PHE A 20 0.19 -10.58 4.07
C PHE A 20 0.94 -9.26 3.96
N ALA A 21 2.27 -9.25 4.14
CA ALA A 21 3.08 -8.06 4.00
C ALA A 21 2.84 -7.36 2.65
N SER A 22 2.82 -6.05 2.67
CA SER A 22 2.53 -5.17 1.50
C SER A 22 1.10 -5.25 0.94
N LYS A 23 0.19 -5.93 1.61
CA LYS A 23 -1.23 -5.96 1.25
C LYS A 23 -2.04 -4.96 2.06
N LEU A 24 -3.15 -4.50 1.49
CA LEU A 24 -4.09 -3.58 2.13
C LEU A 24 -5.15 -4.34 2.90
N ALA A 25 -5.56 -3.77 4.03
CA ALA A 25 -6.71 -4.22 4.82
C ALA A 25 -7.45 -3.00 5.38
N VAL A 26 -8.63 -3.20 5.92
CA VAL A 26 -9.46 -2.15 6.53
C VAL A 26 -9.68 -2.50 8.00
N ILE A 27 -9.58 -1.53 8.88
CA ILE A 27 -9.93 -1.70 10.29
C ILE A 27 -11.44 -1.78 10.41
N VAL A 28 -11.95 -2.92 10.85
CA VAL A 28 -13.39 -3.17 11.08
C VAL A 28 -13.76 -2.86 12.52
N GLU A 29 -12.86 -3.16 13.45
CA GLU A 29 -13.08 -2.95 14.88
C GLU A 29 -11.78 -2.72 15.64
N ILE A 30 -11.82 -1.90 16.67
CA ILE A 30 -10.72 -1.66 17.60
C ILE A 30 -11.00 -2.51 18.85
N LEU A 31 -10.12 -3.45 19.15
CA LEU A 31 -10.28 -4.35 20.29
C LEU A 31 -9.62 -3.77 21.54
N ASP A 32 -8.37 -3.38 21.44
CA ASP A 32 -7.55 -2.86 22.52
C ASP A 32 -6.65 -1.71 22.02
N HIS A 33 -5.89 -1.13 22.94
CA HIS A 33 -4.87 -0.12 22.61
C HIS A 33 -3.81 -0.62 21.61
N ASN A 34 -3.57 -1.93 21.55
CA ASN A 34 -2.52 -2.54 20.72
C ASN A 34 -3.06 -3.44 19.61
N ARG A 35 -4.33 -3.83 19.63
CA ARG A 35 -4.90 -4.82 18.70
C ARG A 35 -6.15 -4.31 18.02
N VAL A 36 -6.24 -4.56 16.73
CA VAL A 36 -7.39 -4.22 15.89
C VAL A 36 -7.82 -5.43 15.07
N LEU A 37 -9.11 -5.52 14.81
CA LEU A 37 -9.68 -6.47 13.86
C LEU A 37 -9.61 -5.84 12.47
N VAL A 38 -8.85 -6.46 11.58
CA VAL A 38 -8.77 -6.05 10.18
C VAL A 38 -9.44 -7.06 9.28
N ASP A 39 -9.99 -6.57 8.19
CA ASP A 39 -10.52 -7.39 7.10
C ASP A 39 -10.03 -6.77 5.78
N GLY A 40 -9.18 -7.49 5.08
CA GLY A 40 -8.89 -7.16 3.69
C GLY A 40 -9.87 -7.98 2.85
N PRO A 41 -10.64 -7.37 1.92
CA PRO A 41 -11.50 -8.17 1.07
C PRO A 41 -10.71 -9.30 0.44
N GLN A 42 -10.84 -10.52 0.96
CA GLN A 42 -9.97 -11.66 0.62
C GLN A 42 -9.95 -11.93 -0.89
N ALA A 43 -11.09 -11.73 -1.55
CA ALA A 43 -11.21 -11.86 -3.01
C ALA A 43 -10.37 -10.81 -3.77
N ILE A 44 -10.03 -9.67 -3.14
CA ILE A 44 -9.37 -8.54 -3.81
C ILE A 44 -7.92 -8.40 -3.33
N THR A 45 -7.71 -8.39 -2.02
CA THR A 45 -6.38 -8.17 -1.41
C THR A 45 -5.73 -9.46 -0.92
N GLY A 46 -6.51 -10.54 -0.80
CA GLY A 46 -6.06 -11.83 -0.27
C GLY A 46 -5.82 -11.83 1.25
N VAL A 47 -6.27 -10.82 1.99
CA VAL A 47 -6.13 -10.75 3.44
C VAL A 47 -7.45 -11.22 4.09
N PRO A 48 -7.46 -12.31 4.87
CA PRO A 48 -8.63 -12.75 5.61
C PRO A 48 -8.90 -11.81 6.79
N ARG A 49 -10.11 -11.90 7.36
CA ARG A 49 -10.43 -11.23 8.62
C ARG A 49 -9.63 -11.83 9.76
N GLN A 50 -8.84 -11.00 10.42
CA GLN A 50 -7.94 -11.42 11.50
C GLN A 50 -7.65 -10.28 12.48
N VAL A 51 -7.24 -10.67 13.69
CA VAL A 51 -6.73 -9.73 14.69
C VAL A 51 -5.26 -9.48 14.43
N VAL A 52 -4.86 -8.22 14.40
CA VAL A 52 -3.46 -7.81 14.19
C VAL A 52 -3.04 -6.77 15.23
N ASN A 53 -1.74 -6.74 15.51
CA ASN A 53 -1.15 -5.72 16.37
C ASN A 53 -0.91 -4.43 15.56
N LEU A 54 -1.14 -3.28 16.18
CA LEU A 54 -0.92 -1.96 15.55
C LEU A 54 0.53 -1.75 15.10
N ASN A 55 1.51 -2.35 15.77
CA ASN A 55 2.92 -2.27 15.39
C ASN A 55 3.21 -2.97 14.04
N THR A 56 2.40 -3.95 13.64
CA THR A 56 2.56 -4.74 12.41
C THR A 56 1.90 -4.10 11.19
N ILE A 57 1.21 -2.99 11.38
CA ILE A 57 0.49 -2.28 10.32
C ILE A 57 1.01 -0.84 10.15
N SER A 58 0.72 -0.25 9.01
CA SER A 58 0.97 1.17 8.72
C SER A 58 -0.33 1.84 8.33
N LEU A 59 -0.67 2.93 8.98
CA LEU A 59 -1.88 3.70 8.68
C LEU A 59 -1.71 4.43 7.34
N THR A 60 -2.71 4.31 6.47
CA THR A 60 -2.77 5.10 5.23
C THR A 60 -3.66 6.35 5.43
N SER A 61 -3.64 7.24 4.45
CA SER A 61 -4.53 8.41 4.43
C SER A 61 -5.96 8.08 3.97
N PHE A 62 -6.22 6.82 3.58
CA PHE A 62 -7.52 6.42 3.04
C PHE A 62 -8.44 5.89 4.14
N VAL A 63 -9.71 6.26 4.05
CA VAL A 63 -10.80 5.75 4.88
C VAL A 63 -11.89 5.24 3.95
N VAL A 64 -12.42 4.07 4.24
CA VAL A 64 -13.60 3.51 3.57
C VAL A 64 -14.82 4.06 4.28
N ASN A 65 -15.70 4.71 3.54
CA ASN A 65 -16.89 5.32 4.10
C ASN A 65 -17.95 4.28 4.51
N LYS A 66 -18.73 4.63 5.55
CA LYS A 66 -19.87 3.83 6.01
C LYS A 66 -19.51 2.40 6.44
N VAL A 67 -18.30 2.20 6.96
CA VAL A 67 -17.92 0.96 7.64
C VAL A 67 -18.45 1.01 9.06
N THR A 68 -19.19 -0.04 9.47
CA THR A 68 -19.71 -0.19 10.83
C THR A 68 -19.06 -1.40 11.50
N ARG A 69 -19.00 -1.38 12.83
CA ARG A 69 -18.60 -2.55 13.62
C ARG A 69 -19.41 -3.78 13.21
N GLY A 70 -18.78 -4.93 13.13
CA GLY A 70 -19.46 -6.17 12.74
C GLY A 70 -19.92 -6.26 11.29
N MET A 71 -19.52 -5.30 10.42
CA MET A 71 -19.87 -5.36 9.00
C MET A 71 -19.46 -6.70 8.39
N THR A 72 -20.35 -7.29 7.57
CA THR A 72 -20.07 -8.54 6.87
C THR A 72 -19.02 -8.34 5.78
N HIS A 73 -18.24 -9.38 5.53
CA HIS A 73 -17.19 -9.37 4.50
C HIS A 73 -17.70 -8.94 3.11
N LYS A 74 -18.89 -9.44 2.70
CA LYS A 74 -19.51 -9.08 1.41
C LYS A 74 -19.78 -7.57 1.29
N LYS A 75 -20.33 -6.95 2.33
CA LYS A 75 -20.62 -5.51 2.34
C LYS A 75 -19.33 -4.69 2.33
N LEU A 76 -18.30 -5.12 3.06
CA LEU A 76 -17.00 -4.46 3.05
C LEU A 76 -16.35 -4.53 1.67
N CYS A 77 -16.41 -5.67 1.01
CA CYS A 77 -15.89 -5.87 -0.35
C CYS A 77 -16.53 -4.89 -1.35
N LEU A 78 -17.87 -4.75 -1.31
CA LEU A 78 -18.57 -3.78 -2.16
C LEU A 78 -18.13 -2.34 -1.91
N ARG A 79 -18.03 -1.91 -0.64
CA ARG A 79 -17.58 -0.55 -0.27
C ARG A 79 -16.14 -0.29 -0.71
N PHE A 80 -15.25 -1.23 -0.45
CA PHE A 80 -13.84 -1.14 -0.83
C PHE A 80 -13.66 -0.99 -2.35
N THR A 81 -14.47 -1.69 -3.14
CA THR A 81 -14.47 -1.60 -4.60
C THR A 81 -15.07 -0.27 -5.08
N GLN A 82 -16.18 0.18 -4.49
CA GLN A 82 -16.83 1.45 -4.83
C GLN A 82 -15.90 2.64 -4.60
N ASP A 83 -15.17 2.65 -3.49
CA ASP A 83 -14.22 3.72 -3.16
C ASP A 83 -12.93 3.64 -3.99
N ALA A 84 -12.77 2.62 -4.84
CA ALA A 84 -11.62 2.38 -5.71
C ALA A 84 -10.27 2.49 -4.98
N ILE A 85 -10.21 1.98 -3.74
CA ILE A 85 -9.07 2.15 -2.81
C ILE A 85 -7.76 1.68 -3.43
N ILE A 86 -7.74 0.52 -4.11
CA ILE A 86 -6.52 -0.02 -4.74
C ILE A 86 -5.99 0.95 -5.81
N LYS A 87 -6.88 1.44 -6.69
CA LYS A 87 -6.47 2.38 -7.75
C LYS A 87 -5.90 3.68 -7.17
N ARG A 88 -6.52 4.17 -6.08
CA ARG A 88 -6.05 5.37 -5.37
C ARG A 88 -4.73 5.11 -4.66
N PHE A 89 -4.56 3.97 -4.00
CA PHE A 89 -3.35 3.60 -3.30
C PHE A 89 -2.16 3.43 -4.27
N ASN A 90 -2.35 2.76 -5.40
CA ASN A 90 -1.29 2.54 -6.40
C ASN A 90 -0.78 3.85 -7.03
N LYS A 91 -1.58 4.93 -7.00
CA LYS A 91 -1.12 6.27 -7.41
C LYS A 91 -0.21 6.93 -6.38
N THR A 92 -0.22 6.51 -5.13
CA THR A 92 0.64 7.08 -4.07
C THR A 92 2.10 6.66 -4.24
N ALA A 93 3.01 7.44 -3.65
CA ALA A 93 4.44 7.12 -3.65
C ALA A 93 4.72 5.73 -3.04
N THR A 94 4.02 5.39 -1.94
CA THR A 94 4.15 4.08 -1.27
C THR A 94 3.67 2.94 -2.16
N GLY A 95 2.50 3.09 -2.82
CA GLY A 95 1.98 2.07 -3.75
C GLY A 95 2.94 1.81 -4.90
N LYS A 96 3.42 2.88 -5.56
CA LYS A 96 4.43 2.78 -6.63
C LYS A 96 5.73 2.13 -6.17
N ALA A 97 6.18 2.41 -4.94
CA ALA A 97 7.39 1.80 -4.40
C ALA A 97 7.23 0.29 -4.17
N ILE A 98 6.07 -0.14 -3.67
CA ILE A 98 5.74 -1.57 -3.49
C ILE A 98 5.67 -2.28 -4.84
N GLU A 99 4.96 -1.72 -5.81
CA GLU A 99 4.85 -2.27 -7.17
C GLU A 99 6.23 -2.42 -7.81
N LYS A 100 7.06 -1.38 -7.71
CA LYS A 100 8.43 -1.40 -8.22
C LYS A 100 9.29 -2.48 -7.56
N ARG A 101 9.10 -2.73 -6.24
CA ARG A 101 9.80 -3.80 -5.53
C ARG A 101 9.37 -5.17 -6.04
N ILE A 102 8.06 -5.41 -6.17
CA ILE A 102 7.51 -6.68 -6.69
C ILE A 102 8.01 -6.94 -8.11
N LEU A 103 8.04 -5.92 -8.98
CA LEU A 103 8.60 -6.05 -10.32
C LEU A 103 10.08 -6.45 -10.29
N ARG A 104 10.89 -5.82 -9.44
CA ARG A 104 12.31 -6.16 -9.29
C ARG A 104 12.55 -7.59 -8.81
N GLU A 105 11.70 -8.10 -7.93
CA GLU A 105 11.78 -9.48 -7.45
C GLU A 105 11.49 -10.50 -8.56
N LYS A 106 10.62 -10.14 -9.52
CA LYS A 106 10.25 -11.00 -10.66
C LYS A 106 11.21 -10.92 -11.84
N MET A 107 12.06 -9.89 -11.89
CA MET A 107 13.00 -9.69 -13.00
C MET A 107 14.09 -10.76 -13.00
N THR A 108 14.42 -11.25 -14.21
CA THR A 108 15.59 -12.09 -14.44
C THR A 108 16.89 -11.27 -14.30
N ASP A 109 18.03 -11.95 -14.20
CA ASP A 109 19.32 -11.28 -14.16
C ASP A 109 19.58 -10.47 -15.44
N PHE A 110 19.23 -11.02 -16.58
CA PHE A 110 19.36 -10.34 -17.87
C PHE A 110 18.53 -9.05 -17.92
N ASP A 111 17.29 -9.06 -17.43
CA ASP A 111 16.45 -7.86 -17.36
C ASP A 111 17.07 -6.80 -16.45
N LYS A 112 17.63 -7.21 -15.31
CA LYS A 112 18.34 -6.30 -14.38
C LYS A 112 19.54 -5.65 -15.05
N PHE A 113 20.29 -6.43 -15.83
CA PHE A 113 21.44 -5.93 -16.60
C PHE A 113 21.00 -4.89 -17.66
N GLN A 114 19.95 -5.18 -18.43
CA GLN A 114 19.41 -4.23 -19.41
C GLN A 114 18.95 -2.92 -18.76
N VAL A 115 18.22 -3.00 -17.63
CA VAL A 115 17.79 -1.82 -16.87
C VAL A 115 19.00 -1.02 -16.37
N SER A 116 20.08 -1.68 -15.94
CA SER A 116 21.32 -1.01 -15.53
C SER A 116 21.94 -0.20 -16.68
N ILE A 117 21.99 -0.76 -17.88
CA ILE A 117 22.52 -0.06 -19.07
C ILE A 117 21.66 1.16 -19.41
N ILE A 118 20.32 0.98 -19.42
CA ILE A 118 19.39 2.08 -19.71
C ILE A 118 19.52 3.21 -18.68
N ASN A 119 19.56 2.88 -17.40
CA ASN A 119 19.73 3.87 -16.34
C ASN A 119 21.07 4.64 -16.47
N ARG A 120 22.14 3.96 -16.86
CA ARG A 120 23.45 4.59 -17.11
C ARG A 120 23.37 5.60 -18.24
N LYS A 121 22.68 5.27 -19.35
CA LYS A 121 22.45 6.19 -20.48
C LYS A 121 21.58 7.40 -20.06
N ILE A 122 20.49 7.18 -19.31
CA ILE A 122 19.61 8.25 -18.82
C ILE A 122 20.38 9.20 -17.90
N ASN A 123 21.17 8.66 -16.95
CA ASN A 123 21.95 9.48 -16.03
C ASN A 123 23.02 10.29 -16.75
N ALA A 124 23.69 9.74 -17.77
CA ALA A 124 24.65 10.47 -18.59
C ALA A 124 23.97 11.62 -19.35
N ALA A 125 22.83 11.37 -19.99
CA ALA A 125 22.07 12.40 -20.68
C ALA A 125 21.57 13.51 -19.72
N ALA A 126 21.11 13.14 -18.52
CA ALA A 126 20.69 14.10 -17.49
C ALA A 126 21.85 15.00 -17.03
N LYS A 127 23.06 14.45 -16.83
CA LYS A 127 24.25 15.22 -16.46
C LYS A 127 24.61 16.26 -17.54
N ILE A 128 24.54 15.86 -18.81
CA ILE A 128 24.79 16.77 -19.95
C ILE A 128 23.75 17.88 -20.00
N ALA A 129 22.48 17.55 -19.80
CA ALA A 129 21.38 18.53 -19.79
C ALA A 129 21.52 19.57 -18.65
N VAL A 130 21.96 19.13 -17.46
CA VAL A 130 22.22 20.01 -16.32
C VAL A 130 23.41 20.93 -16.60
N ALA A 131 24.51 20.39 -17.15
CA ALA A 131 25.69 21.18 -17.50
C ALA A 131 25.37 22.27 -18.53
N LYS A 132 24.53 21.98 -19.54
CA LYS A 132 24.08 22.97 -20.55
C LYS A 132 23.21 24.08 -19.97
N LYS A 133 22.53 23.87 -18.85
CA LYS A 133 21.70 24.91 -18.19
C LYS A 133 22.52 25.78 -17.23
N ALA A 134 23.71 25.35 -16.86
CA ALA A 134 24.60 26.09 -15.95
C ALA A 134 25.54 27.08 -16.68
N HIS A 135 25.54 27.05 -17.98
CA HIS A 135 26.19 28.03 -18.89
C HIS A 135 25.13 28.85 -19.63
#